data_ec95be13d9c569065974d1860be31b29
#
_entry.id   ec95be13d9c569065974d1860be31b29
#
_cell.length_a   1.000
_cell.length_b   1.000
_cell.length_c   1.000
_cell.angle_alpha   90.00
_cell.angle_beta   90.00
_cell.angle_gamma   90.00
#
_symmetry.space_group_name_H-M   'P 1'
#
loop_
_entity.id
_entity.type
_entity.pdbx_description
1 polymer ?
#
loop_
_entity_poly.entity_id
_entity_poly.type
_entity_poly.pdbx_seq_one_letter_code
_entity_poly.pdbx_strand_id
1 'polypeptide(L)'
;MTQIDEQIKNAPLSKEDAKRQFVETTEKLGIQHTFSFDDAWDYAVRQRKQKEFREKIAEFEQVVNVHPAKLQAVHKINPTKHSFADGQYIREIFNPAGLFIVTKIHNKTHPFFLMQGEMTIFSENGLERISAPYHGITQAGTKRAIYTHTECVFVTVHATDKLNIEDIEEEVIAKSFEDVNLLPPDVEQVEKLICQIKEKQI
;
A
#
# COMPACT_ATOMS: atom_id res chain seq x y z
N MET A 1 9.56 39.00 7.26
CA MET A 1 9.59 37.69 6.59
C MET A 1 8.24 37.46 5.94
N THR A 2 8.18 37.40 4.63
CA THR A 2 6.91 37.23 3.89
C THR A 2 6.52 35.76 3.84
N GLN A 3 5.23 35.45 3.62
CA GLN A 3 4.74 34.08 3.41
C GLN A 3 5.52 33.34 2.30
N ILE A 4 6.08 34.08 1.34
CA ILE A 4 6.92 33.57 0.26
C ILE A 4 8.27 33.05 0.81
N ASP A 5 8.87 33.76 1.80
CA ASP A 5 10.14 33.34 2.40
C ASP A 5 10.02 32.04 3.21
N GLU A 6 8.85 31.80 3.83
CA GLU A 6 8.53 30.53 4.51
C GLU A 6 8.27 29.39 3.53
N GLN A 7 7.60 29.65 2.40
CA GLN A 7 7.36 28.63 1.37
C GLN A 7 8.66 28.21 0.67
N ILE A 8 9.62 29.13 0.47
CA ILE A 8 10.94 28.82 -0.11
C ILE A 8 11.79 28.00 0.86
N LYS A 9 11.71 28.26 2.18
CA LYS A 9 12.40 27.46 3.20
C LYS A 9 11.89 26.04 3.35
N ASN A 10 10.64 25.79 3.00
CA ASN A 10 9.97 24.48 3.10
C ASN A 10 9.83 23.75 1.76
N ALA A 11 10.37 24.29 0.67
CA ALA A 11 10.42 23.59 -0.60
C ALA A 11 11.28 22.33 -0.46
N PRO A 12 10.82 21.16 -0.92
CA PRO A 12 11.62 19.96 -0.88
C PRO A 12 12.90 20.17 -1.69
N LEU A 13 14.04 19.79 -1.12
CA LEU A 13 15.34 19.85 -1.79
C LEU A 13 15.29 19.07 -3.11
N SER A 14 15.97 19.56 -4.14
CA SER A 14 16.21 18.78 -5.34
C SER A 14 17.03 17.52 -4.99
N LYS A 15 16.94 16.48 -5.82
CA LYS A 15 17.75 15.25 -5.61
C LYS A 15 19.23 15.56 -5.58
N GLU A 16 19.69 16.48 -6.43
CA GLU A 16 21.08 16.91 -6.55
C GLU A 16 21.55 17.65 -5.30
N ASP A 17 20.74 18.57 -4.76
CA ASP A 17 21.07 19.31 -3.55
C ASP A 17 21.10 18.40 -2.33
N ALA A 18 20.13 17.48 -2.22
CA ALA A 18 20.11 16.49 -1.17
C ALA A 18 21.32 15.55 -1.24
N LYS A 19 21.73 15.14 -2.45
CA LYS A 19 22.93 14.31 -2.66
C LYS A 19 24.19 15.01 -2.22
N ARG A 20 24.33 16.29 -2.58
CA ARG A 20 25.47 17.12 -2.16
C ARG A 20 25.53 17.21 -0.63
N GLN A 21 24.42 17.56 0.03
CA GLN A 21 24.37 17.64 1.50
C GLN A 21 24.66 16.30 2.18
N PHE A 22 24.18 15.20 1.63
CA PHE A 22 24.45 13.87 2.15
C PHE A 22 25.93 13.54 2.12
N VAL A 23 26.61 13.78 0.98
CA VAL A 23 28.05 13.52 0.82
C VAL A 23 28.85 14.41 1.77
N GLU A 24 28.62 15.72 1.77
CA GLU A 24 29.29 16.65 2.65
C GLU A 24 29.15 16.30 4.14
N THR A 25 27.94 15.88 4.53
CA THR A 25 27.65 15.52 5.93
C THR A 25 28.33 14.20 6.33
N THR A 26 28.25 13.19 5.49
CA THR A 26 28.86 11.88 5.79
C THR A 26 30.38 11.95 5.81
N GLU A 27 30.98 12.69 4.89
CA GLU A 27 32.44 12.97 4.89
C GLU A 27 32.88 13.74 6.15
N LYS A 28 32.19 14.84 6.48
CA LYS A 28 32.48 15.65 7.67
C LYS A 28 32.39 14.85 8.97
N LEU A 29 31.43 13.92 9.07
CA LEU A 29 31.21 13.11 10.27
C LEU A 29 31.98 11.78 10.25
N GLY A 30 32.69 11.45 9.17
CA GLY A 30 33.41 10.20 9.02
C GLY A 30 32.49 8.97 9.06
N ILE A 31 31.26 9.11 8.54
CA ILE A 31 30.26 8.04 8.53
C ILE A 31 30.47 7.17 7.29
N GLN A 32 30.68 5.87 7.51
CA GLN A 32 30.65 4.87 6.44
C GLN A 32 29.26 4.26 6.30
N HIS A 33 28.78 4.14 5.07
CA HIS A 33 27.50 3.53 4.75
C HIS A 33 27.66 2.48 3.64
N THR A 34 26.80 1.46 3.66
CA THR A 34 26.84 0.31 2.73
C THR A 34 25.84 0.44 1.58
N PHE A 35 25.09 1.52 1.51
CA PHE A 35 24.09 1.79 0.48
C PHE A 35 24.42 3.06 -0.32
N SER A 36 23.91 3.17 -1.54
CA SER A 36 24.05 4.37 -2.34
C SER A 36 23.03 5.44 -1.92
N PHE A 37 23.41 6.73 -2.11
CA PHE A 37 22.46 7.82 -1.93
C PHE A 37 21.21 7.66 -2.82
N ASP A 38 21.41 7.22 -4.06
CA ASP A 38 20.33 7.09 -5.04
C ASP A 38 19.30 6.05 -4.58
N ASP A 39 19.73 4.91 -4.04
CA ASP A 39 18.83 3.88 -3.48
C ASP A 39 18.05 4.41 -2.28
N ALA A 40 18.74 5.12 -1.37
CA ALA A 40 18.11 5.75 -0.20
C ALA A 40 17.10 6.84 -0.59
N TRP A 41 17.42 7.65 -1.60
CA TRP A 41 16.52 8.67 -2.13
C TRP A 41 15.26 8.06 -2.75
N ASP A 42 15.44 7.09 -3.64
CA ASP A 42 14.32 6.44 -4.34
C ASP A 42 13.42 5.68 -3.36
N TYR A 43 14.02 5.12 -2.30
CA TYR A 43 13.27 4.55 -1.19
C TYR A 43 12.45 5.62 -0.45
N ALA A 44 13.07 6.74 -0.05
CA ALA A 44 12.39 7.82 0.66
C ALA A 44 11.23 8.43 -0.16
N VAL A 45 11.41 8.58 -1.47
CA VAL A 45 10.37 9.06 -2.39
C VAL A 45 9.21 8.08 -2.45
N ARG A 46 9.50 6.77 -2.53
CA ARG A 46 8.46 5.72 -2.53
C ARG A 46 7.67 5.73 -1.21
N GLN A 47 8.34 5.82 -0.07
CA GLN A 47 7.69 5.88 1.25
C GLN A 47 6.77 7.10 1.39
N ARG A 48 7.21 8.27 0.89
CA ARG A 48 6.38 9.49 0.90
C ARG A 48 5.12 9.29 0.06
N LYS A 49 5.24 8.82 -1.17
CA LYS A 49 4.09 8.55 -2.06
C LYS A 49 3.13 7.54 -1.44
N GLN A 50 3.68 6.50 -0.82
CA GLN A 50 2.88 5.48 -0.14
C GLN A 50 2.12 6.07 1.05
N LYS A 51 2.77 6.90 1.87
CA LYS A 51 2.13 7.59 2.99
C LYS A 51 1.00 8.51 2.52
N GLU A 52 1.27 9.36 1.53
CA GLU A 52 0.26 10.26 0.95
C GLU A 52 -0.93 9.49 0.37
N PHE A 53 -0.68 8.36 -0.30
CA PHE A 53 -1.74 7.50 -0.81
C PHE A 53 -2.58 6.89 0.33
N ARG A 54 -1.93 6.40 1.39
CA ARG A 54 -2.59 5.79 2.55
C ARG A 54 -3.50 6.77 3.28
N GLU A 55 -3.04 8.01 3.46
CA GLU A 55 -3.85 9.09 4.03
C GLU A 55 -5.09 9.37 3.16
N LYS A 56 -4.92 9.56 1.86
CA LYS A 56 -6.02 9.83 0.92
C LYS A 56 -7.01 8.68 0.81
N ILE A 57 -6.55 7.43 0.81
CA ILE A 57 -7.47 6.28 0.71
C ILE A 57 -8.25 6.08 2.01
N ALA A 58 -7.67 6.41 3.17
CA ALA A 58 -8.35 6.37 4.45
C ALA A 58 -9.44 7.45 4.54
N GLU A 59 -9.15 8.68 4.11
CA GLU A 59 -10.15 9.76 4.01
C GLU A 59 -11.28 9.38 3.05
N PHE A 60 -10.93 8.85 1.88
CA PHE A 60 -11.91 8.39 0.90
C PHE A 60 -12.81 7.27 1.47
N GLU A 61 -12.24 6.31 2.19
CA GLU A 61 -13.00 5.24 2.83
C GLU A 61 -13.99 5.79 3.86
N GLN A 62 -13.61 6.81 4.63
CA GLN A 62 -14.53 7.46 5.57
C GLN A 62 -15.73 8.07 4.83
N VAL A 63 -15.50 8.79 3.73
CA VAL A 63 -16.57 9.37 2.90
C VAL A 63 -17.48 8.29 2.35
N VAL A 64 -16.92 7.20 1.81
CA VAL A 64 -17.70 6.08 1.26
C VAL A 64 -18.50 5.37 2.34
N ASN A 65 -17.94 5.21 3.55
CA ASN A 65 -18.58 4.48 4.65
C ASN A 65 -19.82 5.20 5.21
N VAL A 66 -19.85 6.53 5.16
CA VAL A 66 -21.02 7.32 5.61
C VAL A 66 -22.05 7.55 4.51
N HIS A 67 -21.77 7.11 3.28
CA HIS A 67 -22.72 7.31 2.17
C HIS A 67 -23.94 6.41 2.33
N PRO A 68 -25.18 6.95 2.27
CA PRO A 68 -26.41 6.16 2.51
C PRO A 68 -26.57 4.93 1.61
N ALA A 69 -26.08 4.98 0.38
CA ALA A 69 -26.14 3.87 -0.56
C ALA A 69 -25.29 2.65 -0.13
N LYS A 70 -24.25 2.85 0.69
CA LYS A 70 -23.41 1.75 1.18
C LYS A 70 -24.05 0.98 2.33
N LEU A 71 -24.79 1.66 3.20
CA LEU A 71 -25.34 1.08 4.43
C LEU A 71 -26.39 -0.03 4.17
N GLN A 72 -26.94 -0.14 2.95
CA GLN A 72 -28.04 -1.07 2.66
C GLN A 72 -27.64 -2.37 1.94
N ALA A 73 -26.39 -2.53 1.47
CA ALA A 73 -26.18 -3.48 0.40
C ALA A 73 -24.94 -4.40 0.42
N VAL A 74 -23.95 -4.20 1.28
CA VAL A 74 -22.61 -4.79 1.09
C VAL A 74 -22.60 -6.33 1.03
N HIS A 75 -23.38 -7.04 1.87
CA HIS A 75 -23.37 -8.51 1.88
C HIS A 75 -24.28 -9.17 0.86
N LYS A 76 -25.27 -8.45 0.32
CA LYS A 76 -26.20 -8.98 -0.69
C LYS A 76 -25.75 -8.74 -2.13
N ILE A 77 -24.93 -7.72 -2.34
CA ILE A 77 -24.51 -7.28 -3.67
C ILE A 77 -23.26 -8.01 -4.14
N ASN A 78 -22.38 -8.43 -3.21
CA ASN A 78 -21.11 -9.09 -3.50
C ASN A 78 -21.08 -10.52 -2.92
N PRO A 79 -21.79 -11.48 -3.53
CA PRO A 79 -21.73 -12.85 -3.05
C PRO A 79 -20.29 -13.37 -3.14
N THR A 80 -19.87 -14.02 -2.06
CA THR A 80 -18.52 -14.58 -1.93
C THR A 80 -18.64 -16.10 -1.81
N LYS A 81 -17.79 -16.80 -2.58
CA LYS A 81 -17.64 -18.25 -2.49
C LYS A 81 -16.26 -18.56 -1.90
N HIS A 82 -16.25 -19.51 -0.97
CA HIS A 82 -15.07 -19.95 -0.25
C HIS A 82 -14.73 -21.38 -0.65
N SER A 83 -13.45 -21.63 -0.96
CA SER A 83 -12.95 -22.97 -1.27
C SER A 83 -11.60 -23.16 -0.58
N PHE A 84 -11.30 -24.41 -0.23
CA PHE A 84 -10.08 -24.77 0.49
C PHE A 84 -9.34 -25.87 -0.28
N ALA A 85 -8.04 -25.75 -0.33
CA ALA A 85 -7.12 -26.77 -0.81
C ALA A 85 -5.95 -26.85 0.18
N ASP A 86 -5.06 -27.83 0.03
CA ASP A 86 -3.95 -28.07 0.95
C ASP A 86 -3.13 -26.79 1.19
N GLY A 87 -3.26 -26.19 2.38
CA GLY A 87 -2.56 -24.97 2.77
C GLY A 87 -3.03 -23.71 2.02
N GLN A 88 -4.16 -23.73 1.33
CA GLN A 88 -4.66 -22.60 0.56
C GLN A 88 -6.15 -22.33 0.82
N TYR A 89 -6.47 -21.05 0.94
CA TYR A 89 -7.81 -20.52 0.96
C TYR A 89 -8.06 -19.70 -0.31
N ILE A 90 -9.11 -20.06 -1.05
CA ILE A 90 -9.54 -19.42 -2.29
C ILE A 90 -10.83 -18.67 -2.02
N ARG A 91 -10.82 -17.37 -2.28
CA ARG A 91 -11.98 -16.50 -2.13
C ARG A 91 -12.37 -15.95 -3.50
N GLU A 92 -13.52 -16.37 -4.01
CA GLU A 92 -14.14 -15.86 -5.22
C GLU A 92 -15.21 -14.85 -4.86
N ILE A 93 -15.20 -13.67 -5.46
CA ILE A 93 -16.11 -12.57 -5.20
C ILE A 93 -16.74 -12.14 -6.50
N PHE A 94 -18.06 -12.14 -6.56
CA PHE A 94 -18.80 -11.49 -7.63
C PHE A 94 -19.01 -10.02 -7.27
N ASN A 95 -18.74 -9.13 -8.22
CA ASN A 95 -18.91 -7.70 -8.08
C ASN A 95 -19.78 -7.18 -9.24
N PRO A 96 -20.93 -6.56 -8.97
CA PRO A 96 -21.75 -5.91 -10.00
C PRO A 96 -21.00 -4.80 -10.73
N ALA A 97 -21.45 -4.42 -11.91
CA ALA A 97 -20.97 -3.25 -12.61
C ALA A 97 -21.29 -1.95 -11.84
N GLY A 98 -20.41 -0.95 -11.95
CA GLY A 98 -20.59 0.36 -11.32
C GLY A 98 -20.33 0.39 -9.81
N LEU A 99 -19.74 -0.66 -9.26
CA LEU A 99 -19.46 -0.74 -7.83
C LEU A 99 -18.11 -0.09 -7.52
N PHE A 100 -18.08 0.70 -6.44
CA PHE A 100 -16.86 1.22 -5.85
C PHE A 100 -16.52 0.48 -4.57
N ILE A 101 -15.31 -0.07 -4.48
CA ILE A 101 -14.86 -0.92 -3.38
C ILE A 101 -13.57 -0.36 -2.81
N VAL A 102 -13.49 -0.17 -1.49
CA VAL A 102 -12.20 0.00 -0.79
C VAL A 102 -11.85 -1.33 -0.13
N THR A 103 -10.68 -1.87 -0.47
CA THR A 103 -10.24 -3.17 0.06
C THR A 103 -9.74 -3.04 1.49
N LYS A 104 -9.70 -4.15 2.21
CA LYS A 104 -8.98 -4.26 3.48
C LYS A 104 -7.46 -4.23 3.23
N ILE A 105 -6.66 -3.97 4.26
CA ILE A 105 -5.20 -4.07 4.23
C ILE A 105 -4.83 -5.54 4.39
N HIS A 106 -3.97 -6.06 3.54
CA HIS A 106 -3.55 -7.46 3.61
C HIS A 106 -2.21 -7.61 4.35
N ASN A 107 -2.14 -8.56 5.29
CA ASN A 107 -0.91 -8.89 6.04
C ASN A 107 0.10 -9.66 5.19
N LYS A 108 -0.36 -10.42 4.20
CA LYS A 108 0.47 -11.31 3.41
C LYS A 108 0.38 -11.00 1.92
N THR A 109 1.49 -11.15 1.23
CA THR A 109 1.52 -11.15 -0.23
C THR A 109 0.75 -12.34 -0.77
N HIS A 110 -0.13 -12.11 -1.76
CA HIS A 110 -0.97 -13.14 -2.34
C HIS A 110 -1.31 -12.86 -3.80
N PRO A 111 -1.52 -13.89 -4.63
CA PRO A 111 -2.01 -13.72 -5.99
C PRO A 111 -3.50 -13.37 -6.02
N PHE A 112 -3.89 -12.64 -7.06
CA PHE A 112 -5.29 -12.43 -7.42
C PHE A 112 -5.51 -12.66 -8.91
N PHE A 113 -6.75 -12.98 -9.26
CA PHE A 113 -7.17 -13.23 -10.64
C PHE A 113 -8.48 -12.49 -10.90
N LEU A 114 -8.54 -11.78 -12.03
CA LEU A 114 -9.78 -11.29 -12.61
C LEU A 114 -10.20 -12.31 -13.68
N MET A 115 -11.21 -13.12 -13.35
CA MET A 115 -11.68 -14.20 -14.20
C MET A 115 -12.71 -13.73 -15.22
N GLN A 116 -13.45 -12.66 -14.88
CA GLN A 116 -14.48 -12.07 -15.74
C GLN A 116 -14.53 -10.57 -15.49
N GLY A 117 -14.85 -9.81 -16.54
CA GLY A 117 -15.17 -8.39 -16.48
C GLY A 117 -13.97 -7.46 -16.62
N GLU A 118 -14.21 -6.20 -16.31
CA GLU A 118 -13.27 -5.10 -16.41
C GLU A 118 -13.38 -4.19 -15.20
N MET A 119 -12.24 -3.80 -14.63
CA MET A 119 -12.17 -2.90 -13.49
C MET A 119 -10.99 -1.95 -13.57
N THR A 120 -11.10 -0.83 -12.86
CA THR A 120 -9.96 0.06 -12.56
C THR A 120 -9.54 -0.13 -11.13
N ILE A 121 -8.25 -0.34 -10.91
CA ILE A 121 -7.60 -0.44 -9.60
C ILE A 121 -6.84 0.85 -9.37
N PHE A 122 -7.08 1.50 -8.23
CA PHE A 122 -6.29 2.61 -7.74
C PHE A 122 -5.48 2.17 -6.52
N SER A 123 -4.18 2.25 -6.62
CA SER A 123 -3.21 1.85 -5.60
C SER A 123 -2.12 2.91 -5.44
N GLU A 124 -1.17 2.68 -4.54
CA GLU A 124 0.03 3.51 -4.38
C GLU A 124 0.87 3.63 -5.67
N ASN A 125 0.72 2.69 -6.61
CA ASN A 125 1.39 2.70 -7.91
C ASN A 125 0.60 3.49 -8.99
N GLY A 126 -0.56 4.04 -8.63
CA GLY A 126 -1.44 4.81 -9.52
C GLY A 126 -2.68 4.06 -9.95
N LEU A 127 -3.26 4.49 -11.08
CA LEU A 127 -4.45 3.92 -11.70
C LEU A 127 -4.06 2.89 -12.75
N GLU A 128 -4.64 1.70 -12.64
CA GLU A 128 -4.51 0.64 -13.63
C GLU A 128 -5.89 0.12 -14.02
N ARG A 129 -6.19 0.10 -15.33
CA ARG A 129 -7.40 -0.52 -15.87
C ARG A 129 -7.07 -1.90 -16.40
N ILE A 130 -7.75 -2.91 -15.89
CA ILE A 130 -7.50 -4.32 -16.22
C ILE A 130 -8.77 -4.98 -16.74
N SER A 131 -8.60 -5.91 -17.68
CA SER A 131 -9.67 -6.71 -18.29
C SER A 131 -9.36 -8.19 -18.15
N ALA A 132 -10.38 -9.00 -17.90
CA ALA A 132 -10.24 -10.47 -17.79
C ALA A 132 -9.89 -11.11 -19.15
N PRO A 133 -9.07 -12.19 -19.15
CA PRO A 133 -8.42 -12.79 -18.01
C PRO A 133 -7.16 -12.00 -17.58
N TYR A 134 -7.02 -11.74 -16.29
CA TYR A 134 -5.87 -11.02 -15.73
C TYR A 134 -5.46 -11.63 -14.40
N HIS A 135 -4.19 -11.60 -14.08
CA HIS A 135 -3.68 -11.96 -12.76
C HIS A 135 -2.60 -11.00 -12.31
N GLY A 136 -2.46 -10.87 -11.01
CA GLY A 136 -1.44 -10.03 -10.40
C GLY A 136 -1.12 -10.47 -8.97
N ILE A 137 -0.18 -9.77 -8.38
CA ILE A 137 0.23 -10.00 -6.99
C ILE A 137 -0.16 -8.79 -6.15
N THR A 138 -0.87 -9.04 -5.06
CA THR A 138 -1.11 -8.06 -4.00
C THR A 138 0.02 -8.18 -2.98
N GLN A 139 0.80 -7.14 -2.81
CA GLN A 139 1.85 -7.09 -1.80
C GLN A 139 1.24 -6.90 -0.40
N ALA A 140 1.92 -7.42 0.63
CA ALA A 140 1.57 -7.12 2.01
C ALA A 140 1.50 -5.59 2.24
N GLY A 141 0.55 -5.13 3.05
CA GLY A 141 0.30 -3.71 3.32
C GLY A 141 -0.42 -2.95 2.21
N THR A 142 -0.81 -3.61 1.11
CA THR A 142 -1.57 -2.97 0.04
C THR A 142 -3.03 -2.74 0.47
N LYS A 143 -3.52 -1.52 0.26
CA LYS A 143 -4.92 -1.14 0.28
C LYS A 143 -5.26 -0.49 -1.06
N ARG A 144 -6.45 -0.77 -1.62
CA ARG A 144 -6.84 -0.31 -2.95
C ARG A 144 -8.25 0.26 -2.95
N ALA A 145 -8.51 1.17 -3.86
CA ALA A 145 -9.86 1.45 -4.33
C ALA A 145 -10.06 0.80 -5.69
N ILE A 146 -11.19 0.17 -5.90
CA ILE A 146 -11.53 -0.55 -7.13
C ILE A 146 -12.86 -0.03 -7.65
N TYR A 147 -12.93 0.21 -8.95
CA TYR A 147 -14.18 0.52 -9.65
C TYR A 147 -14.43 -0.54 -10.72
N THR A 148 -15.61 -1.17 -10.69
CA THR A 148 -16.02 -2.19 -11.65
C THR A 148 -16.75 -1.55 -12.82
N HIS A 149 -16.20 -1.68 -14.05
CA HIS A 149 -16.85 -1.17 -15.27
C HIS A 149 -17.96 -2.11 -15.77
N THR A 150 -17.76 -3.40 -15.57
CA THR A 150 -18.69 -4.47 -15.88
C THR A 150 -18.88 -5.38 -14.69
N GLU A 151 -19.74 -6.38 -14.77
CA GLU A 151 -19.79 -7.48 -13.82
C GLU A 151 -18.43 -8.18 -13.76
N CYS A 152 -17.89 -8.36 -12.58
CA CYS A 152 -16.56 -8.92 -12.37
C CYS A 152 -16.61 -10.15 -11.48
N VAL A 153 -15.84 -11.17 -11.83
CA VAL A 153 -15.48 -12.29 -10.95
C VAL A 153 -14.02 -12.13 -10.57
N PHE A 154 -13.79 -11.86 -9.29
CA PHE A 154 -12.46 -11.60 -8.72
C PHE A 154 -12.10 -12.68 -7.72
N VAL A 155 -10.91 -13.26 -7.85
CA VAL A 155 -10.44 -14.38 -7.02
C VAL A 155 -9.15 -13.98 -6.32
N THR A 156 -9.07 -14.26 -5.01
CA THR A 156 -7.82 -14.17 -4.25
C THR A 156 -7.46 -15.53 -3.68
N VAL A 157 -6.16 -15.83 -3.58
CA VAL A 157 -5.65 -17.08 -3.02
C VAL A 157 -4.69 -16.77 -1.90
N HIS A 158 -4.97 -17.27 -0.70
CA HIS A 158 -4.20 -17.02 0.50
C HIS A 158 -3.60 -18.32 1.05
N ALA A 159 -2.31 -18.32 1.35
CA ALA A 159 -1.65 -19.42 2.04
C ALA A 159 -2.06 -19.41 3.52
N THR A 160 -2.76 -20.46 3.97
CA THR A 160 -3.18 -20.66 5.36
C THR A 160 -3.59 -22.11 5.58
N ASP A 161 -3.33 -22.63 6.77
CA ASP A 161 -3.80 -23.95 7.21
C ASP A 161 -5.15 -23.88 7.96
N LYS A 162 -5.67 -22.66 8.15
CA LYS A 162 -6.96 -22.43 8.81
C LYS A 162 -8.12 -22.76 7.88
N LEU A 163 -9.19 -23.25 8.45
CA LEU A 163 -10.43 -23.60 7.73
C LEU A 163 -11.64 -22.75 8.15
N ASN A 164 -11.53 -22.02 9.25
CA ASN A 164 -12.56 -21.09 9.71
C ASN A 164 -12.30 -19.70 9.10
N ILE A 165 -13.34 -19.05 8.57
CA ILE A 165 -13.23 -17.79 7.84
C ILE A 165 -12.81 -16.64 8.74
N GLU A 166 -13.35 -16.58 9.97
CA GLU A 166 -12.99 -15.56 10.97
C GLU A 166 -11.50 -15.63 11.33
N ASP A 167 -10.98 -16.83 11.57
CA ASP A 167 -9.56 -17.05 11.88
C ASP A 167 -8.67 -16.71 10.69
N ILE A 168 -9.12 -16.99 9.46
CA ILE A 168 -8.42 -16.61 8.23
C ILE A 168 -8.39 -15.09 8.08
N GLU A 169 -9.53 -14.42 8.29
CA GLU A 169 -9.57 -12.95 8.23
C GLU A 169 -8.63 -12.31 9.24
N GLU A 170 -8.55 -12.81 10.47
CA GLU A 170 -7.58 -12.32 11.48
C GLU A 170 -6.13 -12.53 11.06
N GLU A 171 -5.84 -13.60 10.31
CA GLU A 171 -4.49 -13.89 9.84
C GLU A 171 -4.10 -13.04 8.63
N VAL A 172 -5.00 -12.86 7.65
CA VAL A 172 -4.66 -12.27 6.34
C VAL A 172 -4.95 -10.79 6.25
N ILE A 173 -5.70 -10.21 7.21
CA ILE A 173 -6.12 -8.81 7.22
C ILE A 173 -5.44 -8.06 8.38
N ALA A 174 -4.79 -6.96 8.07
CA ALA A 174 -4.30 -6.00 9.07
C ALA A 174 -5.41 -5.03 9.47
N LYS A 175 -5.42 -4.64 10.74
CA LYS A 175 -6.34 -3.62 11.27
C LYS A 175 -5.88 -2.21 10.88
N SER A 176 -4.57 -2.02 10.83
CA SER A 176 -3.92 -0.75 10.46
C SER A 176 -2.68 -0.99 9.60
N PHE A 177 -2.12 0.07 9.03
CA PHE A 177 -0.88 -0.03 8.25
C PHE A 177 0.34 -0.30 9.14
N GLU A 178 0.27 0.09 10.41
CA GLU A 178 1.33 -0.13 11.41
C GLU A 178 1.46 -1.60 11.81
N ASP A 179 0.37 -2.37 11.67
CA ASP A 179 0.37 -3.81 11.96
C ASP A 179 1.14 -4.62 10.91
N VAL A 180 1.41 -4.03 9.75
CA VAL A 180 2.13 -4.69 8.66
C VAL A 180 3.59 -4.26 8.67
N ASN A 181 4.48 -5.17 8.99
CA ASN A 181 5.92 -4.91 8.90
C ASN A 181 6.35 -4.90 7.43
N LEU A 182 6.39 -3.70 6.84
CA LEU A 182 6.72 -3.48 5.43
C LEU A 182 8.18 -3.09 5.20
N LEU A 183 8.97 -3.01 6.27
CA LEU A 183 10.35 -2.55 6.16
C LEU A 183 11.21 -3.63 5.48
N PRO A 184 11.77 -3.36 4.28
CA PRO A 184 12.83 -4.20 3.76
C PRO A 184 14.01 -4.18 4.75
N PRO A 185 14.84 -5.23 4.80
CA PRO A 185 16.01 -5.31 5.70
C PRO A 185 16.93 -4.09 5.64
N ASP A 186 17.01 -3.44 4.48
CA ASP A 186 17.87 -2.28 4.23
C ASP A 186 17.42 -0.99 4.95
N VAL A 187 16.17 -0.92 5.37
CA VAL A 187 15.64 0.27 6.08
C VAL A 187 16.23 0.40 7.47
N GLU A 188 16.47 -0.70 8.15
CA GLU A 188 17.13 -0.69 9.46
C GLU A 188 18.51 -0.02 9.39
N GLN A 189 19.21 -0.19 8.25
CA GLN A 189 20.49 0.47 8.02
C GLN A 189 20.33 1.99 7.80
N VAL A 190 19.32 2.40 7.04
CA VAL A 190 19.01 3.82 6.80
C VAL A 190 18.58 4.51 8.10
N GLU A 191 17.72 3.88 8.89
CA GLU A 191 17.31 4.40 10.20
C GLU A 191 18.48 4.52 11.16
N LYS A 192 19.36 3.53 11.23
CA LYS A 192 20.61 3.59 12.02
C LYS A 192 21.50 4.76 11.59
N LEU A 193 21.62 4.99 10.28
CA LEU A 193 22.40 6.13 9.77
C LEU A 193 21.78 7.47 10.15
N ILE A 194 20.44 7.61 10.01
CA ILE A 194 19.72 8.82 10.41
C ILE A 194 19.92 9.10 11.91
N CYS A 195 19.83 8.06 12.75
CA CYS A 195 20.10 8.17 14.19
C CYS A 195 21.54 8.63 14.47
N GLN A 196 22.54 8.03 13.81
CA GLN A 196 23.93 8.41 13.96
C GLN A 196 24.21 9.87 13.54
N ILE A 197 23.57 10.34 12.46
CA ILE A 197 23.67 11.73 12.01
C ILE A 197 23.08 12.67 13.08
N LYS A 198 21.91 12.35 13.64
CA LYS A 198 21.26 13.16 14.68
C LYS A 198 22.10 13.22 15.97
N GLU A 199 22.64 12.10 16.41
CA GLU A 199 23.48 12.02 17.61
C GLU A 199 24.79 12.81 17.50
N LYS A 200 25.35 12.92 16.28
CA LYS A 200 26.61 13.65 16.04
C LYS A 200 26.42 15.14 15.76
N GLN A 201 25.18 15.62 15.62
CA GLN A 201 24.86 17.04 15.41
C GLN A 201 24.49 17.76 16.73
N ILE A 202 24.44 17.06 17.87
CA ILE A 202 24.27 17.60 19.21
C ILE A 202 25.67 17.81 19.84
#